data_431b3c151c37e438388626ecb34eabcd
#
_entry.id   431b3c151c37e438388626ecb34eabcd
#
_cell.length_a   1.000
_cell.length_b   1.000
_cell.length_c   1.000
_cell.angle_alpha   90.00
_cell.angle_beta   90.00
_cell.angle_gamma   90.00
#
_symmetry.space_group_name_H-M   'P 1'
#
loop_
_entity.id
_entity.type
_entity.pdbx_description
1 polymer ?
#
loop_
_entity_poly.entity_id
_entity_poly.type
_entity_poly.pdbx_seq_one_letter_code
_entity_poly.pdbx_strand_id
1 'polypeptide(L)'
;MLFRSRVNGLAVMGGDSGIVLPIVSEVTPALSGAEGRIIATGKLKTIAKEAVQNVSAVIKNMTGTDVSRHDVHIQFVGTYEGVEGDSASVSIATAVISAIEKIPVDQTVAMTGSLSVRGDVLPVGGVTYKIEAAAQAGMKKVIIPKANEADVLVEKAYREKIQIIPVSSIAEVMEHSLVGPRKNTIIEKLKNITKLSFDIPEVSPASVQAINLFGCRN
;
A
#
# COMPACT_ATOMS: atom_id res chain seq x y z
N MET A 1 -14.08 5.98 -14.98
CA MET A 1 -14.04 7.26 -14.27
C MET A 1 -12.67 7.37 -13.59
N LEU A 2 -12.01 8.53 -13.68
CA LEU A 2 -10.67 8.74 -13.10
C LEU A 2 -10.79 9.70 -11.93
N PHE A 3 -10.33 9.28 -10.75
CA PHE A 3 -10.22 10.14 -9.57
C PHE A 3 -8.77 10.20 -9.09
N ARG A 4 -8.34 11.34 -8.62
CA ARG A 4 -7.11 11.46 -7.85
C ARG A 4 -7.38 11.04 -6.42
N SER A 5 -6.38 10.45 -5.80
CA SER A 5 -6.36 10.19 -4.35
C SER A 5 -7.46 9.25 -3.83
N ARG A 6 -8.21 8.59 -4.72
CA ARG A 6 -9.22 7.58 -4.34
C ARG A 6 -8.82 6.22 -4.87
N VAL A 7 -8.88 5.22 -4.00
CA VAL A 7 -8.52 3.82 -4.29
C VAL A 7 -9.60 2.91 -3.74
N ASN A 8 -9.89 1.81 -4.42
CA ASN A 8 -10.79 0.77 -3.95
C ASN A 8 -9.96 -0.31 -3.25
N GLY A 9 -9.84 -0.21 -1.93
CA GLY A 9 -9.27 -1.25 -1.08
C GLY A 9 -10.26 -2.41 -0.91
N LEU A 10 -9.78 -3.52 -0.36
CA LEU A 10 -10.59 -4.70 -0.08
C LEU A 10 -10.40 -5.15 1.37
N ALA A 11 -11.49 -5.47 2.02
CA ALA A 11 -11.50 -5.99 3.39
C ALA A 11 -12.38 -7.24 3.51
N VAL A 12 -12.20 -8.00 4.58
CA VAL A 12 -13.10 -9.10 4.97
C VAL A 12 -13.93 -8.66 6.16
N MET A 13 -15.21 -8.95 6.13
CA MET A 13 -16.15 -8.75 7.23
C MET A 13 -16.70 -10.11 7.69
N GLY A 14 -16.86 -10.27 9.01
CA GLY A 14 -17.48 -11.49 9.57
C GLY A 14 -16.70 -12.80 9.34
N GLY A 15 -15.53 -12.75 8.70
CA GLY A 15 -14.67 -13.91 8.45
C GLY A 15 -14.85 -14.59 7.09
N ASP A 16 -16.00 -14.42 6.42
CA ASP A 16 -16.37 -15.13 5.19
C ASP A 16 -16.96 -14.23 4.09
N SER A 17 -17.01 -12.94 4.29
CA SER A 17 -17.56 -11.99 3.32
C SER A 17 -16.56 -10.88 2.99
N GLY A 18 -16.32 -10.65 1.70
CA GLY A 18 -15.49 -9.56 1.23
C GLY A 18 -16.28 -8.28 0.98
N ILE A 19 -15.63 -7.13 1.13
CA ILE A 19 -16.19 -5.82 0.76
C ILE A 19 -15.17 -4.98 0.01
N VAL A 20 -15.67 -4.10 -0.86
CA VAL A 20 -14.88 -3.00 -1.43
C VAL A 20 -14.92 -1.82 -0.47
N LEU A 21 -13.75 -1.38 -0.04
CA LEU A 21 -13.56 -0.31 0.93
C LEU A 21 -12.86 0.88 0.26
N PRO A 22 -13.57 1.96 -0.08
CA PRO A 22 -12.94 3.12 -0.65
C PRO A 22 -12.03 3.83 0.35
N ILE A 23 -10.81 4.17 -0.10
CA ILE A 23 -9.83 4.93 0.66
C ILE A 23 -9.53 6.21 -0.12
N VAL A 24 -9.59 7.34 0.57
CA VAL A 24 -9.32 8.66 0.00
C VAL A 24 -8.17 9.30 0.75
N SER A 25 -7.26 9.95 0.04
CA SER A 25 -6.18 10.72 0.63
C SER A 25 -6.17 12.15 0.12
N GLU A 26 -5.80 13.09 0.98
CA GLU A 26 -5.58 14.50 0.63
C GLU A 26 -4.29 14.98 1.29
N VAL A 27 -3.55 15.84 0.58
CA VAL A 27 -2.29 16.40 1.06
C VAL A 27 -2.44 17.90 1.16
N THR A 28 -2.26 18.44 2.37
CA THR A 28 -2.39 19.87 2.66
C THR A 28 -1.09 20.40 3.26
N PRO A 29 -0.77 21.69 3.09
CA PRO A 29 0.36 22.29 3.80
C PRO A 29 0.20 22.12 5.32
N ALA A 30 1.28 21.76 6.01
CA ALA A 30 1.31 21.78 7.46
C ALA A 30 1.21 23.21 8.00
N LEU A 31 0.76 23.37 9.24
CA LEU A 31 0.73 24.68 9.87
C LEU A 31 2.15 25.26 9.95
N SER A 32 2.27 26.57 9.75
CA SER A 32 3.56 27.26 9.73
C SER A 32 4.43 26.90 10.95
N GLY A 33 5.63 26.37 10.68
CA GLY A 33 6.59 25.97 11.70
C GLY A 33 6.36 24.59 12.35
N ALA A 34 5.33 23.85 11.93
CA ALA A 34 5.06 22.49 12.40
C ALA A 34 5.57 21.42 11.41
N GLU A 35 5.97 20.27 11.94
CA GLU A 35 6.21 19.07 11.11
C GLU A 35 4.88 18.51 10.60
N GLY A 36 4.89 18.06 9.35
CA GLY A 36 3.75 17.41 8.72
C GLY A 36 3.39 16.10 9.38
N ARG A 37 2.10 15.82 9.48
CA ARG A 37 1.55 14.64 10.15
C ARG A 37 0.78 13.76 9.19
N ILE A 38 0.75 12.47 9.48
CA ILE A 38 -0.19 11.55 8.85
C ILE A 38 -1.40 11.37 9.76
N ILE A 39 -2.56 11.71 9.24
CA ILE A 39 -3.85 11.75 9.95
C ILE A 39 -4.77 10.75 9.26
N ALA A 40 -5.03 9.62 9.91
CA ALA A 40 -5.94 8.61 9.37
C ALA A 40 -7.25 8.56 10.16
N THR A 41 -8.38 8.54 9.44
CA THR A 41 -9.75 8.50 9.98
C THR A 41 -10.53 7.31 9.42
N GLY A 42 -11.59 6.87 10.10
CA GLY A 42 -12.42 5.71 9.70
C GLY A 42 -12.39 4.58 10.72
N LYS A 43 -12.32 4.92 12.02
CA LYS A 43 -12.31 3.96 13.14
C LYS A 43 -11.22 2.88 13.01
N LEU A 44 -9.99 3.30 12.69
CA LEU A 44 -8.85 2.40 12.59
C LEU A 44 -8.48 1.81 13.95
N LYS A 45 -8.34 0.51 14.01
CA LYS A 45 -7.81 -0.24 15.16
C LYS A 45 -6.27 -0.27 15.10
N THR A 46 -5.65 -0.95 16.05
CA THR A 46 -4.21 -0.87 16.29
C THR A 46 -3.36 -1.25 15.08
N ILE A 47 -3.59 -2.43 14.49
CA ILE A 47 -2.78 -2.93 13.36
C ILE A 47 -2.95 -2.04 12.13
N ALA A 48 -4.17 -1.54 11.88
CA ALA A 48 -4.41 -0.63 10.76
C ALA A 48 -3.72 0.73 10.96
N LYS A 49 -3.55 1.21 12.20
CA LYS A 49 -2.76 2.42 12.51
C LYS A 49 -1.26 2.19 12.28
N GLU A 50 -0.74 1.04 12.68
CA GLU A 50 0.65 0.65 12.41
C GLU A 50 0.93 0.55 10.90
N ALA A 51 -0.02 -0.02 10.14
CA ALA A 51 0.06 -0.07 8.69
C ALA A 51 0.21 1.33 8.06
N VAL A 52 -0.52 2.32 8.57
CA VAL A 52 -0.39 3.72 8.13
C VAL A 52 1.01 4.28 8.41
N GLN A 53 1.61 3.93 9.56
CA GLN A 53 2.97 4.36 9.91
C GLN A 53 4.02 3.69 8.99
N ASN A 54 3.87 2.40 8.70
CA ASN A 54 4.75 1.70 7.77
C ASN A 54 4.69 2.30 6.36
N VAL A 55 3.49 2.59 5.86
CA VAL A 55 3.29 3.28 4.58
C VAL A 55 3.95 4.67 4.59
N SER A 56 3.92 5.38 5.71
CA SER A 56 4.62 6.67 5.84
C SER A 56 6.12 6.55 5.58
N ALA A 57 6.77 5.52 6.14
CA ALA A 57 8.20 5.28 5.90
C ALA A 57 8.48 5.00 4.43
N VAL A 58 7.66 4.16 3.79
CA VAL A 58 7.76 3.86 2.35
C VAL A 58 7.65 5.14 1.51
N ILE A 59 6.64 5.98 1.81
CA ILE A 59 6.40 7.21 1.05
C ILE A 59 7.56 8.19 1.18
N LYS A 60 8.08 8.40 2.39
CA LYS A 60 9.24 9.27 2.62
C LYS A 60 10.45 8.81 1.81
N ASN A 61 10.68 7.51 1.76
CA ASN A 61 11.79 6.94 0.98
C ASN A 61 11.56 7.03 -0.53
N MET A 62 10.31 6.93 -0.99
CA MET A 62 9.96 6.74 -2.40
C MET A 62 9.74 8.02 -3.18
N THR A 63 9.19 9.06 -2.56
CA THR A 63 8.83 10.27 -3.32
C THR A 63 9.98 11.25 -3.43
N GLY A 64 10.98 11.18 -2.54
CA GLY A 64 12.02 12.22 -2.42
C GLY A 64 11.42 13.61 -2.17
N THR A 65 10.09 13.69 -2.07
CA THR A 65 9.35 14.91 -1.78
C THR A 65 9.41 15.15 -0.28
N ASP A 66 9.76 16.35 0.11
CA ASP A 66 9.75 16.73 1.52
C ASP A 66 8.31 16.78 2.04
N VAL A 67 7.79 15.61 2.42
CA VAL A 67 6.47 15.48 3.06
C VAL A 67 6.48 15.99 4.50
N SER A 68 7.65 16.36 5.05
CA SER A 68 7.77 16.90 6.41
C SER A 68 7.03 18.22 6.60
N ARG A 69 6.70 18.91 5.52
CA ARG A 69 5.95 20.18 5.54
C ARG A 69 4.49 20.03 5.11
N HIS A 70 3.98 18.81 5.01
CA HIS A 70 2.62 18.55 4.55
C HIS A 70 1.90 17.60 5.51
N ASP A 71 0.67 17.91 5.84
CA ASP A 71 -0.25 16.97 6.47
C ASP A 71 -0.85 16.05 5.42
N VAL A 72 -0.80 14.75 5.66
CA VAL A 72 -1.40 13.72 4.80
C VAL A 72 -2.63 13.17 5.50
N HIS A 73 -3.79 13.47 4.97
CA HIS A 73 -5.07 12.98 5.46
C HIS A 73 -5.46 11.71 4.71
N ILE A 74 -5.85 10.68 5.44
CA ILE A 74 -6.31 9.39 4.90
C ILE A 74 -7.67 9.08 5.50
N GLN A 75 -8.67 8.82 4.67
CA GLN A 75 -10.01 8.48 5.12
C GLN A 75 -10.45 7.14 4.54
N PHE A 76 -10.87 6.23 5.40
CA PHE A 76 -11.59 5.02 5.05
C PHE A 76 -13.08 5.33 5.03
N VAL A 77 -13.68 5.24 3.86
CA VAL A 77 -15.07 5.68 3.65
C VAL A 77 -16.03 4.52 3.94
N GLY A 78 -17.06 4.78 4.76
CA GLY A 78 -18.11 3.78 5.04
C GLY A 78 -17.76 2.71 6.07
N THR A 79 -16.77 2.95 6.93
CA THR A 79 -16.33 2.01 7.97
C THR A 79 -17.13 2.20 9.26
N TYR A 80 -18.23 1.46 9.42
CA TYR A 80 -19.08 1.57 10.61
C TYR A 80 -18.54 0.75 11.80
N GLU A 81 -17.97 -0.42 11.56
CA GLU A 81 -17.49 -1.35 12.59
C GLU A 81 -15.99 -1.19 12.91
N GLY A 82 -15.30 -0.40 12.15
CA GLY A 82 -13.85 -0.19 12.25
C GLY A 82 -13.05 -1.09 11.30
N VAL A 83 -11.82 -0.67 11.02
CA VAL A 83 -10.88 -1.39 10.15
C VAL A 83 -9.76 -1.98 11.00
N GLU A 84 -9.49 -3.26 10.82
CA GLU A 84 -8.40 -3.98 11.46
C GLU A 84 -7.53 -4.66 10.39
N GLY A 85 -6.26 -4.88 10.73
CA GLY A 85 -5.30 -5.51 9.83
C GLY A 85 -4.55 -4.53 8.94
N ASP A 86 -3.49 -5.02 8.36
CA ASP A 86 -2.56 -4.29 7.50
C ASP A 86 -2.82 -4.48 6.00
N SER A 87 -3.83 -5.27 5.65
CA SER A 87 -4.15 -5.65 4.26
C SER A 87 -4.57 -4.49 3.35
N ALA A 88 -4.79 -3.30 3.91
CA ALA A 88 -5.06 -2.08 3.17
C ALA A 88 -3.80 -1.25 2.85
N SER A 89 -2.61 -1.68 3.27
CA SER A 89 -1.36 -0.90 3.15
C SER A 89 -1.06 -0.48 1.71
N VAL A 90 -1.20 -1.39 0.74
CA VAL A 90 -1.00 -1.05 -0.69
C VAL A 90 -2.00 -0.02 -1.18
N SER A 91 -3.25 -0.08 -0.69
CA SER A 91 -4.31 0.86 -1.05
C SER A 91 -4.04 2.25 -0.46
N ILE A 92 -3.59 2.31 0.79
CA ILE A 92 -3.18 3.55 1.46
C ILE A 92 -2.01 4.18 0.71
N ALA A 93 -0.96 3.42 0.43
CA ALA A 93 0.22 3.90 -0.29
C ALA A 93 -0.16 4.45 -1.66
N THR A 94 -1.00 3.73 -2.41
CA THR A 94 -1.48 4.16 -3.73
C THR A 94 -2.27 5.47 -3.65
N ALA A 95 -3.18 5.61 -2.67
CA ALA A 95 -3.97 6.82 -2.50
C ALA A 95 -3.08 8.03 -2.17
N VAL A 96 -2.12 7.86 -1.27
CA VAL A 96 -1.20 8.92 -0.85
C VAL A 96 -0.25 9.32 -1.98
N ILE A 97 0.36 8.36 -2.69
CA ILE A 97 1.24 8.64 -3.83
C ILE A 97 0.44 9.35 -4.94
N SER A 98 -0.78 8.90 -5.22
CA SER A 98 -1.68 9.58 -6.18
C SER A 98 -1.97 11.03 -5.77
N ALA A 99 -2.16 11.31 -4.47
CA ALA A 99 -2.38 12.65 -3.95
C ALA A 99 -1.14 13.54 -4.10
N ILE A 100 0.02 13.08 -3.65
CA ILE A 100 1.29 13.82 -3.72
C ILE A 100 1.68 14.12 -5.16
N GLU A 101 1.66 13.11 -6.02
CA GLU A 101 2.10 13.22 -7.41
C GLU A 101 1.00 13.75 -8.35
N LYS A 102 -0.22 13.92 -7.84
CA LYS A 102 -1.41 14.39 -8.59
C LYS A 102 -1.68 13.54 -9.84
N ILE A 103 -1.53 12.22 -9.72
CA ILE A 103 -1.77 11.25 -10.80
C ILE A 103 -3.07 10.50 -10.53
N PRO A 104 -4.01 10.43 -11.49
CA PRO A 104 -5.25 9.70 -11.31
C PRO A 104 -5.06 8.19 -11.14
N VAL A 105 -5.99 7.56 -10.39
CA VAL A 105 -6.12 6.12 -10.21
C VAL A 105 -7.28 5.59 -11.04
N ASP A 106 -7.09 4.44 -11.68
CA ASP A 106 -8.14 3.72 -12.38
C ASP A 106 -9.17 3.17 -11.39
N GLN A 107 -10.38 3.69 -11.42
CA GLN A 107 -11.46 3.32 -10.51
C GLN A 107 -12.08 1.96 -10.82
N THR A 108 -11.68 1.31 -11.88
CA THR A 108 -12.07 -0.08 -12.19
C THR A 108 -11.14 -1.11 -11.55
N VAL A 109 -10.12 -0.65 -10.83
CA VAL A 109 -9.14 -1.47 -10.12
C VAL A 109 -9.48 -1.50 -8.64
N ALA A 110 -9.51 -2.69 -8.05
CA ALA A 110 -9.49 -2.90 -6.61
C ALA A 110 -8.15 -3.53 -6.20
N MET A 111 -7.76 -3.38 -4.93
CA MET A 111 -6.48 -3.92 -4.48
C MET A 111 -6.49 -4.32 -3.01
N THR A 112 -5.65 -5.30 -2.69
CA THR A 112 -5.33 -5.70 -1.32
C THR A 112 -3.86 -6.11 -1.22
N GLY A 113 -3.28 -5.94 -0.05
CA GLY A 113 -1.90 -6.34 0.23
C GLY A 113 -1.37 -5.60 1.44
N SER A 114 -0.56 -6.27 2.25
CA SER A 114 0.30 -5.64 3.23
C SER A 114 1.53 -5.07 2.53
N LEU A 115 2.21 -4.12 3.15
CA LEU A 115 3.37 -3.45 2.58
C LEU A 115 4.51 -3.43 3.59
N SER A 116 5.67 -3.99 3.20
CA SER A 116 6.89 -3.85 3.97
C SER A 116 7.39 -2.40 3.93
N VAL A 117 8.23 -2.01 4.89
CA VAL A 117 8.88 -0.69 4.91
C VAL A 117 9.83 -0.47 3.71
N ARG A 118 10.13 -1.51 2.96
CA ARG A 118 10.95 -1.48 1.74
C ARG A 118 10.12 -1.40 0.45
N GLY A 119 8.79 -1.53 0.55
CA GLY A 119 7.90 -1.48 -0.60
C GLY A 119 7.57 -2.84 -1.23
N ASP A 120 7.91 -3.95 -0.55
CA ASP A 120 7.49 -5.28 -0.98
C ASP A 120 6.02 -5.52 -0.61
N VAL A 121 5.29 -6.17 -1.48
CA VAL A 121 3.90 -6.55 -1.24
C VAL A 121 3.85 -7.90 -0.55
N LEU A 122 3.31 -7.93 0.66
CA LEU A 122 3.25 -9.10 1.53
C LEU A 122 1.87 -9.76 1.49
N PRO A 123 1.78 -11.08 1.76
CA PRO A 123 0.54 -11.84 1.71
C PRO A 123 -0.47 -11.37 2.76
N VAL A 124 -1.75 -11.61 2.47
CA VAL A 124 -2.89 -11.22 3.32
C VAL A 124 -3.92 -12.34 3.41
N GLY A 125 -4.75 -12.31 4.45
CA GLY A 125 -5.84 -13.25 4.61
C GLY A 125 -7.06 -12.96 3.74
N GLY A 126 -7.86 -14.01 3.45
CA GLY A 126 -9.17 -13.91 2.82
C GLY A 126 -9.17 -13.42 1.38
N VAL A 127 -8.10 -13.71 0.62
CA VAL A 127 -7.93 -13.22 -0.76
C VAL A 127 -9.07 -13.64 -1.69
N THR A 128 -9.60 -14.85 -1.54
CA THR A 128 -10.73 -15.36 -2.32
C THR A 128 -11.97 -14.49 -2.15
N TYR A 129 -12.41 -14.25 -0.90
CA TYR A 129 -13.56 -13.39 -0.60
C TYR A 129 -13.40 -11.95 -1.10
N LYS A 130 -12.18 -11.43 -1.02
CA LYS A 130 -11.84 -10.09 -1.53
C LYS A 130 -11.98 -10.00 -3.04
N ILE A 131 -11.53 -11.01 -3.78
CA ILE A 131 -11.65 -11.07 -5.24
C ILE A 131 -13.12 -11.17 -5.66
N GLU A 132 -13.89 -12.02 -5.00
CA GLU A 132 -15.32 -12.18 -5.26
C GLU A 132 -16.10 -10.88 -5.02
N ALA A 133 -15.81 -10.18 -3.91
CA ALA A 133 -16.40 -8.88 -3.63
C ALA A 133 -16.04 -7.82 -4.69
N ALA A 134 -14.79 -7.81 -5.16
CA ALA A 134 -14.38 -6.92 -6.23
C ALA A 134 -15.14 -7.23 -7.55
N ALA A 135 -15.31 -8.51 -7.90
CA ALA A 135 -16.06 -8.94 -9.08
C ALA A 135 -17.54 -8.57 -8.97
N GLN A 136 -18.18 -8.78 -7.80
CA GLN A 136 -19.56 -8.40 -7.52
C GLN A 136 -19.76 -6.88 -7.59
N ALA A 137 -18.80 -6.10 -7.14
CA ALA A 137 -18.81 -4.64 -7.25
C ALA A 137 -18.54 -4.11 -8.67
N GLY A 138 -18.34 -4.99 -9.66
CA GLY A 138 -18.13 -4.62 -11.06
C GLY A 138 -16.72 -4.11 -11.37
N MET A 139 -15.74 -4.38 -10.51
CA MET A 139 -14.35 -4.09 -10.80
C MET A 139 -13.87 -4.91 -11.99
N LYS A 140 -12.96 -4.33 -12.78
CA LYS A 140 -12.38 -5.02 -13.95
C LYS A 140 -11.07 -5.71 -13.64
N LYS A 141 -10.36 -5.20 -12.63
CA LYS A 141 -9.06 -5.71 -12.20
C LYS A 141 -9.00 -5.79 -10.69
N VAL A 142 -8.31 -6.79 -10.19
CA VAL A 142 -7.98 -6.90 -8.78
C VAL A 142 -6.49 -7.19 -8.62
N ILE A 143 -5.81 -6.34 -7.86
CA ILE A 143 -4.39 -6.49 -7.53
C ILE A 143 -4.30 -7.24 -6.20
N ILE A 144 -3.52 -8.32 -6.19
CA ILE A 144 -3.28 -9.16 -5.01
C ILE A 144 -1.79 -9.41 -4.81
N PRO A 145 -1.34 -9.78 -3.60
CA PRO A 145 0.04 -10.20 -3.41
C PRO A 145 0.35 -11.47 -4.22
N LYS A 146 1.50 -11.53 -4.87
CA LYS A 146 1.94 -12.71 -5.61
C LYS A 146 2.03 -13.96 -4.73
N ALA A 147 2.42 -13.78 -3.47
CA ALA A 147 2.47 -14.87 -2.50
C ALA A 147 1.10 -15.52 -2.20
N ASN A 148 -0.01 -14.82 -2.47
CA ASN A 148 -1.37 -15.36 -2.33
C ASN A 148 -1.92 -16.00 -3.61
N GLU A 149 -1.15 -16.08 -4.69
CA GLU A 149 -1.65 -16.63 -5.97
C GLU A 149 -2.15 -18.07 -5.83
N ALA A 150 -1.50 -18.88 -4.99
CA ALA A 150 -1.91 -20.24 -4.71
C ALA A 150 -3.19 -20.35 -3.83
N ASP A 151 -3.54 -19.29 -3.10
CA ASP A 151 -4.70 -19.24 -2.20
C ASP A 151 -5.99 -18.84 -2.92
N VAL A 152 -5.91 -18.55 -4.24
CA VAL A 152 -7.03 -18.06 -5.03
C VAL A 152 -7.95 -19.20 -5.44
N LEU A 153 -9.02 -19.42 -4.67
CA LEU A 153 -10.04 -20.45 -4.91
C LEU A 153 -11.37 -19.83 -5.36
N VAL A 154 -11.29 -18.92 -6.34
CA VAL A 154 -12.43 -18.16 -6.83
C VAL A 154 -13.27 -19.00 -7.80
N GLU A 155 -14.59 -18.97 -7.64
CA GLU A 155 -15.53 -19.62 -8.55
C GLU A 155 -15.41 -19.09 -9.99
N LYS A 156 -15.61 -19.96 -10.99
CA LYS A 156 -15.51 -19.64 -12.41
C LYS A 156 -16.34 -18.42 -12.80
N ALA A 157 -17.55 -18.31 -12.25
CA ALA A 157 -18.48 -17.20 -12.51
C ALA A 157 -17.91 -15.81 -12.16
N TYR A 158 -17.04 -15.72 -11.14
CA TYR A 158 -16.36 -14.49 -10.78
C TYR A 158 -15.05 -14.33 -11.55
N ARG A 159 -14.30 -15.42 -11.73
CA ARG A 159 -13.01 -15.43 -12.43
C ARG A 159 -13.11 -14.93 -13.87
N GLU A 160 -14.24 -15.16 -14.54
CA GLU A 160 -14.49 -14.68 -15.90
C GLU A 160 -14.81 -13.18 -15.98
N LYS A 161 -15.18 -12.55 -14.84
CA LYS A 161 -15.58 -11.14 -14.79
C LYS A 161 -14.46 -10.19 -14.42
N ILE A 162 -13.37 -10.69 -13.80
CA ILE A 162 -12.32 -9.87 -13.23
C ILE A 162 -10.93 -10.40 -13.57
N GLN A 163 -10.05 -9.51 -13.98
CA GLN A 163 -8.64 -9.84 -14.18
C GLN A 163 -7.91 -9.81 -12.83
N ILE A 164 -7.33 -10.93 -12.43
CA ILE A 164 -6.51 -11.05 -11.23
C ILE A 164 -5.06 -10.72 -11.61
N ILE A 165 -4.43 -9.81 -10.88
CA ILE A 165 -3.07 -9.31 -11.14
C ILE A 165 -2.22 -9.54 -9.88
N PRO A 166 -1.42 -10.62 -9.85
CA PRO A 166 -0.45 -10.85 -8.78
C PRO A 166 0.73 -9.87 -8.89
N VAL A 167 1.13 -9.27 -7.77
CA VAL A 167 2.23 -8.30 -7.69
C VAL A 167 3.14 -8.59 -6.51
N SER A 168 4.42 -8.20 -6.62
CA SER A 168 5.44 -8.39 -5.58
C SER A 168 5.94 -7.08 -4.99
N SER A 169 5.69 -5.95 -5.65
CA SER A 169 6.20 -4.63 -5.23
C SER A 169 5.16 -3.52 -5.40
N ILE A 170 5.34 -2.43 -4.63
CA ILE A 170 4.49 -1.24 -4.77
C ILE A 170 4.64 -0.59 -6.16
N ALA A 171 5.80 -0.74 -6.81
CA ALA A 171 6.00 -0.25 -8.17
C ALA A 171 5.08 -0.95 -9.17
N GLU A 172 4.90 -2.27 -9.05
CA GLU A 172 3.95 -3.05 -9.86
C GLU A 172 2.50 -2.65 -9.55
N VAL A 173 2.16 -2.40 -8.27
CA VAL A 173 0.83 -1.86 -7.90
C VAL A 173 0.56 -0.55 -8.63
N MET A 174 1.53 0.39 -8.64
CA MET A 174 1.40 1.66 -9.36
C MET A 174 1.26 1.46 -10.87
N GLU A 175 1.98 0.49 -11.42
CA GLU A 175 1.93 0.15 -12.85
C GLU A 175 0.53 -0.27 -13.29
N HIS A 176 -0.18 -1.01 -12.47
CA HIS A 176 -1.52 -1.52 -12.79
C HIS A 176 -2.67 -0.61 -12.35
N SER A 177 -2.41 0.34 -11.46
CA SER A 177 -3.46 1.20 -10.87
C SER A 177 -3.42 2.66 -11.32
N LEU A 178 -2.24 3.23 -11.58
CA LEU A 178 -2.14 4.63 -12.00
C LEU A 178 -2.40 4.80 -13.50
N VAL A 179 -2.95 5.96 -13.88
CA VAL A 179 -3.22 6.33 -15.27
C VAL A 179 -2.75 7.75 -15.58
N GLY A 180 -2.35 7.96 -16.83
CA GLY A 180 -1.91 9.27 -17.31
C GLY A 180 -0.42 9.33 -17.66
N PRO A 181 0.02 10.46 -18.28
CA PRO A 181 1.35 10.55 -18.92
C PRO A 181 2.52 10.50 -17.93
N ARG A 182 2.33 10.94 -16.69
CA ARG A 182 3.39 10.94 -15.65
C ARG A 182 3.56 9.61 -14.91
N LYS A 183 2.73 8.63 -15.20
CA LYS A 183 2.77 7.30 -14.57
C LYS A 183 4.16 6.67 -14.65
N ASN A 184 4.76 6.62 -15.85
CA ASN A 184 6.04 5.95 -16.06
C ASN A 184 7.18 6.59 -15.25
N THR A 185 7.20 7.91 -15.13
CA THR A 185 8.19 8.63 -14.31
C THR A 185 8.16 8.20 -12.85
N ILE A 186 6.97 8.01 -12.28
CA ILE A 186 6.83 7.56 -10.89
C ILE A 186 7.24 6.10 -10.74
N ILE A 187 6.86 5.23 -11.67
CA ILE A 187 7.25 3.82 -11.66
C ILE A 187 8.77 3.67 -11.71
N GLU A 188 9.46 4.45 -12.56
CA GLU A 188 10.92 4.45 -12.63
C GLU A 188 11.57 4.91 -11.32
N LYS A 189 11.06 5.99 -10.70
CA LYS A 189 11.52 6.42 -9.38
C LYS A 189 11.40 5.31 -8.34
N LEU A 190 10.25 4.63 -8.27
CA LEU A 190 9.99 3.55 -7.33
C LEU A 190 10.91 2.34 -7.57
N LYS A 191 11.12 1.94 -8.81
CA LYS A 191 12.03 0.83 -9.19
C LYS A 191 13.49 1.13 -8.80
N ASN A 192 13.94 2.37 -8.95
CA ASN A 192 15.32 2.75 -8.61
C ASN A 192 15.57 2.70 -7.09
N ILE A 193 14.60 3.08 -6.28
CA ILE A 193 14.72 3.06 -4.83
C ILE A 193 14.78 1.61 -4.31
N THR A 194 13.97 0.73 -4.86
CA THR A 194 14.01 -0.70 -4.52
C THR A 194 15.37 -1.33 -4.87
N LYS A 195 16.04 -0.89 -5.95
CA LYS A 195 17.39 -1.35 -6.31
C LYS A 195 18.47 -0.86 -5.35
N LEU A 196 18.41 0.41 -4.92
CA LEU A 196 19.39 1.00 -4.00
C LEU A 196 19.37 0.34 -2.60
N SER A 197 18.26 -0.26 -2.18
CA SER A 197 18.18 -0.98 -0.92
C SER A 197 18.87 -2.36 -0.94
N PHE A 198 19.26 -2.89 -2.12
CA PHE A 198 20.04 -4.12 -2.24
C PHE A 198 21.56 -3.89 -2.24
N ASP A 199 22.03 -2.66 -2.41
CA ASP A 199 23.46 -2.29 -2.39
C ASP A 199 23.97 -1.91 -0.98
N ILE A 200 23.48 -2.56 0.06
CA ILE A 200 24.13 -2.49 1.37
C ILE A 200 25.39 -3.35 1.23
N PRO A 201 26.61 -2.77 1.34
CA PRO A 201 27.83 -3.58 1.28
C PRO A 201 27.77 -4.65 2.37
N GLU A 202 28.04 -5.89 2.01
CA GLU A 202 28.17 -6.99 2.97
C GLU A 202 29.16 -6.52 4.05
N VAL A 203 28.69 -6.49 5.30
CA VAL A 203 29.56 -6.19 6.45
C VAL A 203 30.58 -7.28 6.48
N SER A 204 31.83 -6.95 6.17
CA SER A 204 32.90 -7.95 6.13
C SER A 204 33.03 -8.63 7.51
N PRO A 205 33.36 -9.94 7.55
CA PRO A 205 33.52 -10.67 8.82
C PRO A 205 34.48 -10.00 9.82
N ALA A 206 35.39 -9.18 9.34
CA ALA A 206 36.35 -8.41 10.16
C ALA A 206 35.67 -7.32 11.02
N SER A 207 34.55 -6.75 10.57
CA SER A 207 33.80 -5.73 11.34
C SER A 207 32.95 -6.32 12.46
N VAL A 208 32.58 -7.60 12.38
CA VAL A 208 31.81 -8.30 13.43
C VAL A 208 32.71 -8.65 14.61
N GLN A 209 34.02 -8.90 14.38
CA GLN A 209 34.97 -9.16 15.47
C GLN A 209 35.28 -7.91 16.31
N ALA A 210 35.23 -6.72 15.74
CA ALA A 210 35.46 -5.48 16.47
C ALA A 210 34.37 -5.14 17.50
N ILE A 211 33.13 -5.56 17.24
CA ILE A 211 31.99 -5.31 18.16
C ILE A 211 32.05 -6.23 19.39
N ASN A 212 32.60 -7.42 19.28
CA ASN A 212 32.74 -8.36 20.40
C ASN A 212 33.91 -8.01 21.37
N LEU A 213 34.79 -7.11 21.02
CA LEU A 213 35.92 -6.69 21.88
C LEU A 213 35.56 -5.57 22.88
N PHE A 214 34.39 -4.94 22.76
CA PHE A 214 33.94 -3.87 23.67
C PHE A 214 32.80 -4.27 24.62
N GLY A 215 32.36 -5.50 24.61
CA GLY A 215 31.27 -5.99 25.44
C GLY A 215 31.67 -7.12 26.38
N CYS A 216 32.51 -6.87 27.39
CA CYS A 216 32.58 -7.58 28.68
C CYS A 216 33.75 -7.00 29.51
N ARG A 217 33.51 -5.96 30.27
CA ARG A 217 34.17 -5.74 31.56
C ARG A 217 33.13 -5.36 32.58
N ASN A 218 32.89 -6.32 33.45
CA ASN A 218 32.29 -6.29 34.80
C ASN A 218 31.40 -5.11 35.17
#